data_05163911871c4c2edba5713fa5bcf3a6
#
_entry.id   05163911871c4c2edba5713fa5bcf3a6
#
_cell.length_a   1.000
_cell.length_b   1.000
_cell.length_c   1.000
_cell.angle_alpha   90.00
_cell.angle_beta   90.00
_cell.angle_gamma   90.00
#
_symmetry.space_group_name_H-M   'P 1'
#
loop_
_entity.id
_entity.type
_entity.pdbx_description
1 polymer ?
#
loop_
_entity_poly.entity_id
_entity_poly.type
_entity_poly.pdbx_seq_one_letter_code
_entity_poly.pdbx_strand_id
1 'polypeptide(L)'
;MRPTTPDTVLQQTFGHRGFRGLQAGVIDRLLAGGHAMVLAPTGSGKSLGYQVPALMLPGVTVVLSPLIALMQDQVVALRERGVAATFLNSSLGKAEREKREAGLAAGAFRLLYVTPERFRKPAFREALAKVEVSLLAVDEAHCVSAWGHDFRPDYSRVGEIRAAVGSPTTVALTATATPDVQADIARQLGLTIGEGPDQLRVFHEGVARPNLSLDVRSVYGDDEKRAAMQTRARDAGGPAVVYFTLIQTLRRFSESLRGERVPHVCYHGDLDARQRRSVQDAFMNDEPGAALVLATNAFGMGIDKPDIRAVVHAELPGSLEAYAQEIGRAGRDGQPSTCTLLYDEADLAIQMRFLEWAHPDAEFYERLHHHLEHDAERIAAEGLDWLREKLHAKQGRHDRRLDTALGLLERHGTLAPDADWRDPDHPHLPLAGDLAPALRNADRLAEQLKRAQRRLYALVQYTQHGGDRAVFLNEYFHGRTPSALG
;
A
#
# COMPACT_ATOMS: atom_id res chain seq x y z
N MET A 1 10.28 6.57 35.61
CA MET A 1 8.84 6.81 35.77
C MET A 1 8.18 6.71 34.40
N ARG A 2 7.07 5.99 34.24
CA ARG A 2 6.27 6.04 32.98
C ARG A 2 5.57 7.40 32.93
N PRO A 3 5.47 8.03 31.74
CA PRO A 3 4.73 9.28 31.60
C PRO A 3 3.27 9.07 32.04
N THR A 4 2.73 10.01 32.75
CA THR A 4 1.41 9.88 33.41
C THR A 4 0.23 10.21 32.50
N THR A 5 0.45 10.95 31.40
CA THR A 5 -0.61 11.36 30.47
C THR A 5 -0.13 11.29 29.00
N PRO A 6 -1.06 11.10 28.04
CA PRO A 6 -0.73 11.15 26.61
C PRO A 6 -0.05 12.46 26.18
N ASP A 7 -0.51 13.60 26.71
CA ASP A 7 0.07 14.91 26.42
C ASP A 7 1.53 15.01 26.89
N THR A 8 1.86 14.43 28.03
CA THR A 8 3.24 14.39 28.53
C THR A 8 4.15 13.61 27.57
N VAL A 9 3.69 12.44 27.07
CA VAL A 9 4.42 11.67 26.07
C VAL A 9 4.59 12.45 24.79
N LEU A 10 3.51 13.09 24.30
CA LEU A 10 3.52 13.87 23.08
C LEU A 10 4.55 15.01 23.13
N GLN A 11 4.59 15.73 24.24
CA GLN A 11 5.49 16.88 24.42
C GLN A 11 6.94 16.43 24.63
N GLN A 12 7.16 15.49 25.53
CA GLN A 12 8.53 15.10 25.94
C GLN A 12 9.24 14.22 24.92
N THR A 13 8.51 13.31 24.26
CA THR A 13 9.11 12.35 23.33
C THR A 13 9.03 12.84 21.88
N PHE A 14 7.90 13.44 21.50
CA PHE A 14 7.66 13.82 20.11
C PHE A 14 7.81 15.33 19.83
N GLY A 15 7.92 16.16 20.88
CA GLY A 15 8.12 17.61 20.74
C GLY A 15 6.89 18.39 20.24
N HIS A 16 5.71 17.79 20.25
CA HIS A 16 4.48 18.44 19.80
C HIS A 16 3.71 19.08 20.96
N ARG A 17 3.11 20.24 20.71
CA ARG A 17 2.37 21.00 21.74
C ARG A 17 0.96 20.48 22.02
N GLY A 18 0.38 19.71 21.11
CA GLY A 18 -0.98 19.17 21.24
C GLY A 18 -1.31 18.19 20.13
N PHE A 19 -2.30 17.34 20.36
CA PHE A 19 -2.83 16.42 19.38
C PHE A 19 -3.60 17.14 18.26
N ARG A 20 -3.63 16.53 17.08
CA ARG A 20 -4.35 17.05 15.91
C ARG A 20 -5.47 16.08 15.52
N GLY A 21 -6.56 16.66 14.95
CA GLY A 21 -7.66 15.86 14.40
C GLY A 21 -8.13 14.75 15.33
N LEU A 22 -8.09 13.51 14.86
CA LEU A 22 -8.61 12.34 15.59
C LEU A 22 -7.63 11.75 16.61
N GLN A 23 -6.38 12.23 16.69
CA GLN A 23 -5.31 11.58 17.46
C GLN A 23 -5.69 11.35 18.94
N ALA A 24 -6.21 12.37 19.62
CA ALA A 24 -6.58 12.27 21.05
C ALA A 24 -7.64 11.17 21.27
N GLY A 25 -8.73 11.21 20.49
CA GLY A 25 -9.82 10.24 20.63
C GLY A 25 -9.39 8.79 20.33
N VAL A 26 -8.48 8.60 19.37
CA VAL A 26 -7.89 7.29 19.04
C VAL A 26 -7.04 6.78 20.22
N ILE A 27 -6.15 7.64 20.74
CA ILE A 27 -5.25 7.31 21.85
C ILE A 27 -6.07 6.94 23.10
N ASP A 28 -7.07 7.75 23.47
CA ASP A 28 -7.95 7.50 24.62
C ASP A 28 -8.68 6.16 24.47
N ARG A 29 -9.19 5.87 23.27
CA ARG A 29 -9.86 4.59 22.96
C ARG A 29 -8.94 3.41 23.19
N LEU A 30 -7.70 3.47 22.70
CA LEU A 30 -6.72 2.38 22.82
C LEU A 30 -6.23 2.20 24.26
N LEU A 31 -6.02 3.30 25.00
CA LEU A 31 -5.64 3.24 26.42
C LEU A 31 -6.76 2.71 27.32
N ALA A 32 -8.01 2.88 26.92
CA ALA A 32 -9.17 2.27 27.56
C ALA A 32 -9.37 0.78 27.19
N GLY A 33 -8.49 0.18 26.37
CA GLY A 33 -8.56 -1.22 25.95
C GLY A 33 -9.47 -1.49 24.75
N GLY A 34 -10.08 -0.46 24.16
CA GLY A 34 -10.96 -0.59 22.99
C GLY A 34 -10.17 -0.65 21.66
N HIS A 35 -10.81 -1.13 20.59
CA HIS A 35 -10.22 -1.22 19.27
C HIS A 35 -10.57 0.00 18.41
N ALA A 36 -9.67 0.38 17.48
CA ALA A 36 -9.87 1.53 16.60
C ALA A 36 -9.49 1.22 15.14
N MET A 37 -10.25 1.75 14.20
CA MET A 37 -9.86 1.89 12.79
C MET A 37 -9.75 3.36 12.47
N VAL A 38 -8.61 3.79 11.92
CA VAL A 38 -8.31 5.20 11.65
C VAL A 38 -8.20 5.41 10.16
N LEU A 39 -9.14 6.18 9.62
CA LEU A 39 -9.11 6.64 8.24
C LEU A 39 -8.73 8.13 8.25
N ALA A 40 -7.49 8.41 7.89
CA ALA A 40 -6.99 9.78 7.86
C ALA A 40 -5.94 9.94 6.74
N PRO A 41 -5.81 11.14 6.15
CA PRO A 41 -4.91 11.37 5.04
C PRO A 41 -3.46 10.98 5.34
N THR A 42 -2.68 10.69 4.31
CA THR A 42 -1.23 10.52 4.46
C THR A 42 -0.63 11.84 4.99
N GLY A 43 0.31 11.76 5.93
CA GLY A 43 0.90 12.94 6.56
C GLY A 43 0.09 13.55 7.72
N SER A 44 -1.10 13.02 8.06
CA SER A 44 -1.89 13.48 9.23
C SER A 44 -1.30 13.09 10.59
N GLY A 45 -0.20 12.32 10.59
CA GLY A 45 0.43 11.85 11.84
C GLY A 45 -0.29 10.65 12.47
N LYS A 46 -0.90 9.78 11.67
CA LYS A 46 -1.57 8.53 12.11
C LYS A 46 -0.71 7.68 13.05
N SER A 47 0.59 7.63 12.83
CA SER A 47 1.53 6.81 13.61
C SER A 47 1.56 7.18 15.10
N LEU A 48 1.33 8.46 15.45
CA LEU A 48 1.21 8.89 16.85
C LEU A 48 0.06 8.18 17.56
N GLY A 49 -1.00 7.80 16.83
CA GLY A 49 -2.15 7.07 17.38
C GLY A 49 -1.79 5.73 18.04
N TYR A 50 -0.71 5.07 17.61
CA TYR A 50 -0.19 3.87 18.28
C TYR A 50 1.15 4.09 19.00
N GLN A 51 1.98 5.03 18.55
CA GLN A 51 3.28 5.29 19.19
C GLN A 51 3.15 5.87 20.60
N VAL A 52 2.19 6.77 20.83
CA VAL A 52 1.93 7.31 22.17
C VAL A 52 1.42 6.21 23.12
N PRO A 53 0.37 5.43 22.79
CA PRO A 53 -0.05 4.29 23.63
C PRO A 53 1.06 3.27 23.87
N ALA A 54 1.91 2.99 22.88
CA ALA A 54 3.03 2.05 23.04
C ALA A 54 4.01 2.44 24.15
N LEU A 55 4.17 3.71 24.46
CA LEU A 55 5.03 4.21 25.52
C LEU A 55 4.34 4.18 26.90
N MET A 56 3.03 4.11 26.94
CA MET A 56 2.21 4.12 28.15
C MET A 56 1.78 2.71 28.60
N LEU A 57 1.43 1.86 27.66
CA LEU A 57 1.01 0.48 27.90
C LEU A 57 2.17 -0.41 28.38
N PRO A 58 1.92 -1.52 29.08
CA PRO A 58 2.94 -2.52 29.40
C PRO A 58 3.40 -3.27 28.15
N GLY A 59 4.43 -4.11 28.27
CA GLY A 59 4.88 -5.03 27.22
C GLY A 59 5.36 -4.35 25.96
N VAL A 60 5.10 -4.96 24.80
CA VAL A 60 5.52 -4.51 23.47
C VAL A 60 4.30 -4.20 22.58
N THR A 61 4.40 -3.14 21.78
CA THR A 61 3.50 -2.88 20.68
C THR A 61 4.06 -3.51 19.39
N VAL A 62 3.30 -4.40 18.78
CA VAL A 62 3.63 -4.99 17.49
C VAL A 62 2.99 -4.17 16.38
N VAL A 63 3.79 -3.69 15.43
CA VAL A 63 3.34 -2.91 14.27
C VAL A 63 3.54 -3.76 13.03
N LEU A 64 2.44 -4.21 12.42
CA LEU A 64 2.45 -4.84 11.11
C LEU A 64 2.50 -3.75 10.06
N SER A 65 3.54 -3.75 9.22
CA SER A 65 3.66 -2.81 8.10
C SER A 65 4.15 -3.54 6.85
N PRO A 66 3.64 -3.22 5.65
CA PRO A 66 4.05 -3.86 4.41
C PRO A 66 5.37 -3.30 3.84
N LEU A 67 5.92 -2.25 4.45
CA LEU A 67 6.94 -1.41 3.85
C LEU A 67 8.24 -1.42 4.64
N ILE A 68 9.22 -2.16 4.12
CA ILE A 68 10.53 -2.32 4.76
C ILE A 68 11.23 -0.98 4.96
N ALA A 69 11.24 -0.11 3.95
CA ALA A 69 11.87 1.21 4.04
C ALA A 69 11.21 2.07 5.12
N LEU A 70 9.88 2.16 5.11
CA LEU A 70 9.13 2.94 6.11
C LEU A 70 9.37 2.43 7.53
N MET A 71 9.44 1.09 7.73
CA MET A 71 9.79 0.53 9.04
C MET A 71 11.15 1.02 9.53
N GLN A 72 12.15 1.03 8.63
CA GLN A 72 13.51 1.47 8.96
C GLN A 72 13.51 2.93 9.37
N ASP A 73 12.88 3.80 8.60
CA ASP A 73 12.80 5.23 8.87
C ASP A 73 12.07 5.52 10.18
N GLN A 74 10.93 4.85 10.43
CA GLN A 74 10.19 4.97 11.69
C GLN A 74 11.02 4.52 12.89
N VAL A 75 11.75 3.42 12.78
CA VAL A 75 12.60 2.92 13.88
C VAL A 75 13.80 3.84 14.14
N VAL A 76 14.42 4.38 13.09
CA VAL A 76 15.49 5.36 13.22
C VAL A 76 14.98 6.60 13.96
N ALA A 77 13.91 7.21 13.48
CA ALA A 77 13.31 8.38 14.08
C ALA A 77 12.85 8.18 15.55
N LEU A 78 12.35 6.99 15.89
CA LEU A 78 11.99 6.65 17.28
C LEU A 78 13.23 6.49 18.17
N ARG A 79 14.28 5.86 17.68
CA ARG A 79 15.54 5.68 18.42
C ARG A 79 16.24 7.01 18.71
N GLU A 80 16.23 7.93 17.75
CA GLU A 80 16.76 9.30 17.95
C GLU A 80 16.02 10.05 19.06
N ARG A 81 14.73 9.70 19.30
CA ARG A 81 13.93 10.20 20.41
C ARG A 81 14.08 9.41 21.71
N GLY A 82 15.03 8.47 21.76
CA GLY A 82 15.27 7.63 22.94
C GLY A 82 14.26 6.50 23.15
N VAL A 83 13.42 6.21 22.14
CA VAL A 83 12.43 5.11 22.22
C VAL A 83 13.08 3.80 21.82
N ALA A 84 12.90 2.76 22.68
CA ALA A 84 13.38 1.41 22.41
C ALA A 84 12.52 0.73 21.32
N ALA A 85 12.83 0.99 20.07
CA ALA A 85 12.15 0.45 18.89
C ALA A 85 13.08 -0.45 18.07
N THR A 86 12.49 -1.45 17.40
CA THR A 86 13.22 -2.32 16.47
C THR A 86 12.33 -2.75 15.31
N PHE A 87 12.96 -3.33 14.26
CA PHE A 87 12.23 -4.00 13.19
C PHE A 87 12.79 -5.39 12.91
N LEU A 88 11.94 -6.28 12.42
CA LEU A 88 12.29 -7.63 11.96
C LEU A 88 11.64 -7.89 10.59
N ASN A 89 12.46 -7.90 9.54
CA ASN A 89 12.03 -8.14 8.16
C ASN A 89 13.10 -8.91 7.37
N SER A 90 12.90 -9.10 6.07
CA SER A 90 13.80 -9.87 5.20
C SER A 90 15.13 -9.18 4.87
N SER A 91 15.26 -7.88 5.11
CA SER A 91 16.51 -7.14 4.82
C SER A 91 17.64 -7.40 5.83
N LEU A 92 17.32 -8.02 6.97
CA LEU A 92 18.29 -8.28 8.03
C LEU A 92 19.11 -9.54 7.75
N GLY A 93 20.42 -9.43 7.89
CA GLY A 93 21.31 -10.58 7.97
C GLY A 93 21.03 -11.47 9.18
N LYS A 94 21.45 -12.74 9.12
CA LYS A 94 21.15 -13.76 10.14
C LYS A 94 21.55 -13.33 11.56
N ALA A 95 22.79 -12.88 11.74
CA ALA A 95 23.31 -12.50 13.06
C ALA A 95 22.55 -11.32 13.70
N GLU A 96 22.25 -10.28 12.92
CA GLU A 96 21.50 -9.13 13.43
C GLU A 96 20.06 -9.49 13.76
N ARG A 97 19.46 -10.37 12.99
CA ARG A 97 18.11 -10.89 13.25
C ARG A 97 18.05 -11.68 14.55
N GLU A 98 18.97 -12.64 14.76
CA GLU A 98 19.07 -13.44 15.99
C GLU A 98 19.28 -12.54 17.22
N LYS A 99 20.12 -11.52 17.10
CA LYS A 99 20.34 -10.53 18.17
C LYS A 99 19.05 -9.79 18.51
N ARG A 100 18.28 -9.35 17.51
CA ARG A 100 17.01 -8.65 17.77
C ARG A 100 15.92 -9.57 18.31
N GLU A 101 15.84 -10.82 17.87
CA GLU A 101 14.93 -11.83 18.42
C GLU A 101 15.27 -12.12 19.89
N ALA A 102 16.56 -12.24 20.24
CA ALA A 102 17.00 -12.38 21.63
C ALA A 102 16.64 -11.14 22.47
N GLY A 103 16.86 -9.94 21.95
CA GLY A 103 16.44 -8.69 22.59
C GLY A 103 14.93 -8.59 22.80
N LEU A 104 14.14 -9.04 21.82
CA LEU A 104 12.68 -9.12 21.95
C LEU A 104 12.29 -10.07 23.11
N ALA A 105 12.83 -11.28 23.12
CA ALA A 105 12.57 -12.26 24.19
C ALA A 105 12.97 -11.76 25.59
N ALA A 106 13.94 -10.85 25.68
CA ALA A 106 14.37 -10.19 26.92
C ALA A 106 13.54 -8.95 27.29
N GLY A 107 12.51 -8.57 26.48
CA GLY A 107 11.67 -7.39 26.73
C GLY A 107 12.37 -6.05 26.50
N ALA A 108 13.40 -6.03 25.65
CA ALA A 108 14.22 -4.84 25.41
C ALA A 108 13.51 -3.75 24.56
N PHE A 109 12.37 -4.04 23.96
CA PHE A 109 11.72 -3.14 23.03
C PHE A 109 10.30 -2.74 23.43
N ARG A 110 9.92 -1.51 23.15
CA ARG A 110 8.57 -0.96 23.29
C ARG A 110 7.76 -1.07 22.01
N LEU A 111 8.43 -0.91 20.86
CA LEU A 111 7.82 -1.05 19.54
C LEU A 111 8.63 -2.05 18.70
N LEU A 112 7.91 -2.98 18.10
CA LEU A 112 8.43 -3.95 17.14
C LEU A 112 7.70 -3.78 15.80
N TYR A 113 8.40 -3.29 14.78
CA TYR A 113 7.89 -3.27 13.41
C TYR A 113 8.23 -4.58 12.72
N VAL A 114 7.25 -5.21 12.09
CA VAL A 114 7.42 -6.54 11.50
C VAL A 114 6.51 -6.72 10.28
N THR A 115 7.00 -7.50 9.29
CA THR A 115 6.15 -7.94 8.18
C THR A 115 5.40 -9.22 8.56
N PRO A 116 4.16 -9.44 8.05
CA PRO A 116 3.34 -10.61 8.38
C PRO A 116 4.04 -11.95 8.11
N GLU A 117 4.90 -12.04 7.09
CA GLU A 117 5.63 -13.26 6.73
C GLU A 117 6.53 -13.78 7.85
N ARG A 118 6.97 -12.88 8.75
CA ARG A 118 7.80 -13.27 9.90
C ARG A 118 7.08 -14.20 10.86
N PHE A 119 5.76 -14.13 10.94
CA PHE A 119 4.95 -15.03 11.78
C PHE A 119 4.97 -16.50 11.31
N ARG A 120 5.42 -16.77 10.08
CA ARG A 120 5.66 -18.15 9.60
C ARG A 120 6.92 -18.77 10.22
N LYS A 121 7.83 -17.97 10.81
CA LYS A 121 9.14 -18.44 11.33
C LYS A 121 9.02 -18.86 12.80
N PRO A 122 9.32 -20.14 13.17
CA PRO A 122 9.19 -20.63 14.55
C PRO A 122 9.97 -19.79 15.57
N ALA A 123 11.24 -19.52 15.30
CA ALA A 123 12.11 -18.75 16.20
C ALA A 123 11.54 -17.37 16.56
N PHE A 124 10.92 -16.68 15.60
CA PHE A 124 10.26 -15.40 15.85
C PHE A 124 9.04 -15.57 16.75
N ARG A 125 8.19 -16.59 16.52
CA ARG A 125 7.01 -16.86 17.35
C ARG A 125 7.41 -17.22 18.78
N GLU A 126 8.45 -18.02 18.95
CA GLU A 126 9.00 -18.39 20.26
C GLU A 126 9.55 -17.17 21.02
N ALA A 127 10.24 -16.25 20.32
CA ALA A 127 10.72 -15.02 20.93
C ALA A 127 9.55 -14.10 21.37
N LEU A 128 8.54 -13.98 20.52
CA LEU A 128 7.37 -13.14 20.78
C LEU A 128 6.49 -13.70 21.91
N ALA A 129 6.39 -15.02 22.03
CA ALA A 129 5.62 -15.68 23.09
C ALA A 129 6.18 -15.43 24.51
N LYS A 130 7.42 -14.94 24.64
CA LYS A 130 8.07 -14.61 25.93
C LYS A 130 7.74 -13.22 26.44
N VAL A 131 7.06 -12.40 25.65
CA VAL A 131 6.73 -11.01 26.01
C VAL A 131 5.23 -10.78 25.89
N GLU A 132 4.72 -9.90 26.73
CA GLU A 132 3.33 -9.43 26.62
C GLU A 132 3.21 -8.49 25.40
N VAL A 133 2.24 -8.78 24.52
CA VAL A 133 1.84 -7.88 23.44
C VAL A 133 0.59 -7.13 23.89
N SER A 134 0.73 -5.85 24.21
CA SER A 134 -0.39 -5.02 24.71
C SER A 134 -1.17 -4.32 23.60
N LEU A 135 -0.52 -4.08 22.45
CA LEU A 135 -1.13 -3.39 21.31
C LEU A 135 -0.65 -4.01 20.00
N LEU A 136 -1.60 -4.27 19.10
CA LEU A 136 -1.33 -4.62 17.71
C LEU A 136 -1.74 -3.44 16.82
N ALA A 137 -0.80 -2.84 16.13
CA ALA A 137 -1.05 -1.84 15.11
C ALA A 137 -0.90 -2.46 13.72
N VAL A 138 -1.91 -2.30 12.87
CA VAL A 138 -1.90 -2.74 11.48
C VAL A 138 -1.83 -1.50 10.60
N ASP A 139 -0.62 -1.18 10.16
CA ASP A 139 -0.39 -0.05 9.27
C ASP A 139 -0.68 -0.43 7.82
N GLU A 140 -1.13 0.55 7.02
CA GLU A 140 -1.65 0.34 5.66
C GLU A 140 -2.70 -0.80 5.62
N ALA A 141 -3.66 -0.74 6.55
CA ALA A 141 -4.63 -1.81 6.78
C ALA A 141 -5.49 -2.16 5.54
N HIS A 142 -5.53 -1.28 4.52
CA HIS A 142 -6.17 -1.62 3.24
C HIS A 142 -5.51 -2.84 2.57
N CYS A 143 -4.23 -3.13 2.86
CA CYS A 143 -3.54 -4.32 2.36
C CYS A 143 -4.10 -5.64 2.93
N VAL A 144 -4.85 -5.60 4.03
CA VAL A 144 -5.52 -6.76 4.64
C VAL A 144 -6.68 -7.24 3.78
N SER A 145 -7.36 -6.31 3.13
CA SER A 145 -8.58 -6.58 2.39
C SER A 145 -8.27 -7.07 0.97
N ALA A 146 -8.86 -8.20 0.60
CA ALA A 146 -8.86 -8.66 -0.80
C ALA A 146 -9.59 -7.67 -1.74
N TRP A 147 -10.33 -6.73 -1.18
CA TRP A 147 -11.04 -5.64 -1.86
C TRP A 147 -10.24 -4.33 -1.86
N GLY A 148 -9.07 -4.28 -1.19
CA GLY A 148 -8.16 -3.15 -1.20
C GLY A 148 -7.46 -2.99 -2.56
N HIS A 149 -6.93 -1.82 -2.83
CA HIS A 149 -6.22 -1.54 -4.08
C HIS A 149 -4.77 -2.07 -4.10
N ASP A 150 -4.18 -2.35 -2.93
CA ASP A 150 -2.84 -2.95 -2.74
C ASP A 150 -2.93 -4.18 -1.83
N PHE A 151 -3.74 -5.15 -2.23
CA PHE A 151 -3.91 -6.38 -1.47
C PHE A 151 -2.61 -7.18 -1.39
N ARG A 152 -2.26 -7.61 -0.16
CA ARG A 152 -1.08 -8.45 0.09
C ARG A 152 -1.47 -9.77 0.74
N PRO A 153 -1.16 -10.91 0.11
CA PRO A 153 -1.60 -12.23 0.59
C PRO A 153 -1.27 -12.52 2.05
N ASP A 154 -0.08 -12.15 2.52
CA ASP A 154 0.34 -12.42 3.90
C ASP A 154 -0.45 -11.60 4.94
N TYR A 155 -1.02 -10.47 4.54
CA TYR A 155 -1.91 -9.67 5.39
C TYR A 155 -3.28 -10.31 5.61
N SER A 156 -3.74 -11.23 4.75
CA SER A 156 -5.02 -11.93 4.97
C SER A 156 -5.01 -12.82 6.22
N ARG A 157 -3.85 -13.10 6.80
CA ARG A 157 -3.68 -13.89 8.01
C ARG A 157 -3.61 -13.03 9.29
N VAL A 158 -3.93 -11.75 9.20
CA VAL A 158 -3.82 -10.81 10.34
C VAL A 158 -4.66 -11.23 11.55
N GLY A 159 -5.81 -11.89 11.34
CA GLY A 159 -6.63 -12.45 12.41
C GLY A 159 -5.95 -13.60 13.14
N GLU A 160 -5.28 -14.50 12.41
CA GLU A 160 -4.48 -15.58 13.02
C GLU A 160 -3.29 -14.98 13.80
N ILE A 161 -2.63 -13.96 13.24
CA ILE A 161 -1.54 -13.25 13.92
C ILE A 161 -2.05 -12.61 15.21
N ARG A 162 -3.20 -11.90 15.15
CA ARG A 162 -3.82 -11.30 16.33
C ARG A 162 -4.13 -12.33 17.41
N ALA A 163 -4.72 -13.46 17.04
CA ALA A 163 -5.01 -14.57 17.97
C ALA A 163 -3.72 -15.15 18.57
N ALA A 164 -2.69 -15.35 17.75
CA ALA A 164 -1.41 -15.92 18.18
C ALA A 164 -0.65 -15.03 19.19
N VAL A 165 -0.92 -13.72 19.21
CA VAL A 165 -0.31 -12.77 20.17
C VAL A 165 -1.25 -12.43 21.34
N GLY A 166 -2.30 -13.21 21.57
CA GLY A 166 -3.21 -13.06 22.71
C GLY A 166 -4.37 -12.08 22.51
N SER A 167 -4.72 -11.77 21.27
CA SER A 167 -5.83 -10.88 20.89
C SER A 167 -5.78 -9.50 21.58
N PRO A 168 -4.66 -8.78 21.51
CA PRO A 168 -4.48 -7.51 22.20
C PRO A 168 -5.42 -6.43 21.67
N THR A 169 -5.47 -5.28 22.36
CA THR A 169 -6.01 -4.04 21.79
C THR A 169 -5.44 -3.84 20.38
N THR A 170 -6.30 -3.47 19.43
CA THR A 170 -5.91 -3.44 18.02
C THR A 170 -6.28 -2.12 17.39
N VAL A 171 -5.35 -1.54 16.63
CA VAL A 171 -5.60 -0.38 15.78
C VAL A 171 -5.25 -0.69 14.33
N ALA A 172 -6.17 -0.41 13.42
CA ALA A 172 -5.97 -0.49 11.98
C ALA A 172 -5.88 0.92 11.40
N LEU A 173 -4.83 1.22 10.65
CA LEU A 173 -4.59 2.56 10.10
C LEU A 173 -4.51 2.49 8.58
N THR A 174 -5.22 3.38 7.91
CA THR A 174 -5.15 3.53 6.45
C THR A 174 -5.53 4.95 6.04
N ALA A 175 -5.09 5.36 4.86
CA ALA A 175 -5.56 6.61 4.26
C ALA A 175 -6.81 6.40 3.39
N THR A 176 -7.01 5.20 2.87
CA THR A 176 -7.96 4.91 1.79
C THR A 176 -8.66 3.58 2.05
N ALA A 177 -9.89 3.63 2.57
CA ALA A 177 -10.73 2.45 2.70
C ALA A 177 -12.22 2.84 2.55
N THR A 178 -12.86 2.32 1.52
CA THR A 178 -14.32 2.41 1.36
C THR A 178 -15.04 1.58 2.45
N PRO A 179 -16.33 1.77 2.71
CA PRO A 179 -17.07 0.99 3.71
C PRO A 179 -16.95 -0.53 3.53
N ASP A 180 -16.95 -1.03 2.28
CA ASP A 180 -16.74 -2.45 1.99
C ASP A 180 -15.35 -2.93 2.44
N VAL A 181 -14.32 -2.12 2.19
CA VAL A 181 -12.94 -2.40 2.62
C VAL A 181 -12.84 -2.34 4.14
N GLN A 182 -13.49 -1.37 4.80
CA GLN A 182 -13.54 -1.26 6.27
C GLN A 182 -14.20 -2.51 6.90
N ALA A 183 -15.33 -2.95 6.35
CA ALA A 183 -16.03 -4.15 6.83
C ALA A 183 -15.18 -5.42 6.64
N ASP A 184 -14.44 -5.50 5.51
CA ASP A 184 -13.54 -6.63 5.27
C ASP A 184 -12.33 -6.61 6.23
N ILE A 185 -11.71 -5.46 6.47
CA ILE A 185 -10.62 -5.31 7.44
C ILE A 185 -11.09 -5.77 8.83
N ALA A 186 -12.26 -5.32 9.29
CA ALA A 186 -12.82 -5.72 10.57
C ALA A 186 -12.99 -7.25 10.66
N ARG A 187 -13.59 -7.85 9.62
CA ARG A 187 -13.79 -9.31 9.53
C ARG A 187 -12.47 -10.07 9.55
N GLN A 188 -11.45 -9.63 8.79
CA GLN A 188 -10.12 -10.26 8.74
C GLN A 188 -9.38 -10.14 10.09
N LEU A 189 -9.64 -9.09 10.86
CA LEU A 189 -9.14 -8.93 12.22
C LEU A 189 -9.90 -9.77 13.26
N GLY A 190 -11.02 -10.40 12.89
CA GLY A 190 -11.92 -11.08 13.82
C GLY A 190 -12.64 -10.10 14.75
N LEU A 191 -12.96 -8.89 14.26
CA LEU A 191 -13.65 -7.83 14.96
C LEU A 191 -14.93 -7.43 14.23
N THR A 192 -15.85 -6.78 14.93
CA THR A 192 -17.06 -6.16 14.36
C THR A 192 -16.97 -4.63 14.49
N ILE A 193 -17.44 -3.91 13.48
CA ILE A 193 -17.50 -2.43 13.55
C ILE A 193 -18.60 -2.01 14.50
N GLY A 194 -18.31 -1.05 15.39
CA GLY A 194 -19.27 -0.48 16.35
C GLY A 194 -18.61 0.34 17.44
N GLU A 195 -19.42 0.85 18.37
CA GLU A 195 -19.01 1.74 19.45
C GLU A 195 -18.73 1.01 20.78
N GLY A 196 -19.10 -0.27 20.88
CA GLY A 196 -18.89 -1.08 22.08
C GLY A 196 -17.41 -1.27 22.45
N PRO A 197 -17.09 -1.67 23.70
CA PRO A 197 -15.71 -1.78 24.17
C PRO A 197 -14.88 -2.76 23.35
N ASP A 198 -15.44 -3.90 22.95
CA ASP A 198 -14.77 -4.95 22.17
C ASP A 198 -14.96 -4.79 20.66
N GLN A 199 -15.59 -3.69 20.24
CA GLN A 199 -15.85 -3.41 18.83
C GLN A 199 -14.79 -2.46 18.25
N LEU A 200 -14.60 -2.55 16.95
CA LEU A 200 -13.70 -1.71 16.17
C LEU A 200 -14.39 -0.37 15.86
N ARG A 201 -14.07 0.66 16.63
CA ARG A 201 -14.59 2.00 16.39
C ARG A 201 -13.89 2.64 15.20
N VAL A 202 -14.66 3.20 14.26
CA VAL A 202 -14.12 3.87 13.08
C VAL A 202 -13.97 5.37 13.36
N PHE A 203 -12.76 5.87 13.22
CA PHE A 203 -12.39 7.27 13.26
C PHE A 203 -12.08 7.75 11.85
N HIS A 204 -12.85 8.67 11.31
CA HIS A 204 -12.75 9.11 9.92
C HIS A 204 -12.55 10.62 9.83
N GLU A 205 -11.38 11.06 9.36
CA GLU A 205 -11.03 12.50 9.23
C GLU A 205 -11.37 13.08 7.84
N GLY A 206 -11.75 12.21 6.90
CA GLY A 206 -11.85 12.57 5.48
C GLY A 206 -10.55 12.27 4.73
N VAL A 207 -10.58 12.40 3.43
CA VAL A 207 -9.45 12.11 2.55
C VAL A 207 -8.90 13.41 1.94
N ALA A 208 -9.77 14.39 1.71
CA ALA A 208 -9.41 15.67 1.14
C ALA A 208 -8.70 16.56 2.17
N ARG A 209 -7.66 17.25 1.71
CA ARG A 209 -6.91 18.21 2.50
C ARG A 209 -7.14 19.62 1.94
N PRO A 210 -7.43 20.62 2.77
CA PRO A 210 -7.84 21.97 2.31
C PRO A 210 -6.74 22.72 1.57
N ASN A 211 -5.48 22.34 1.76
CA ASN A 211 -4.33 22.94 1.07
C ASN A 211 -4.05 22.33 -0.32
N LEU A 212 -4.81 21.31 -0.75
CA LEU A 212 -4.68 20.70 -2.06
C LEU A 212 -5.73 21.25 -3.03
N SER A 213 -5.28 21.82 -4.14
CA SER A 213 -6.12 22.16 -5.26
C SER A 213 -6.21 20.96 -6.21
N LEU A 214 -7.41 20.40 -6.38
CA LEU A 214 -7.67 19.23 -7.21
C LEU A 214 -8.23 19.66 -8.57
N ASP A 215 -7.52 19.30 -9.64
CA ASP A 215 -7.88 19.66 -11.01
C ASP A 215 -7.89 18.42 -11.92
N VAL A 216 -8.80 18.40 -12.88
CA VAL A 216 -8.82 17.40 -13.96
C VAL A 216 -8.84 18.15 -15.28
N ARG A 217 -7.91 17.81 -16.16
CA ARG A 217 -7.78 18.41 -17.48
C ARG A 217 -7.89 17.34 -18.54
N SER A 218 -8.85 17.46 -19.45
CA SER A 218 -8.91 16.62 -20.63
C SER A 218 -7.77 16.98 -21.58
N VAL A 219 -7.11 15.96 -22.11
CA VAL A 219 -5.97 16.06 -23.04
C VAL A 219 -6.10 14.97 -24.10
N TYR A 220 -5.51 15.21 -25.27
CA TYR A 220 -5.56 14.26 -26.38
C TYR A 220 -4.14 13.94 -26.86
N GLY A 221 -3.71 12.72 -26.53
CA GLY A 221 -2.41 12.20 -26.93
C GLY A 221 -1.21 12.78 -26.18
N ASP A 222 -0.02 12.27 -26.52
CA ASP A 222 1.21 12.52 -25.76
C ASP A 222 1.69 13.97 -25.79
N ASP A 223 1.47 14.71 -26.89
CA ASP A 223 1.97 16.08 -27.02
C ASP A 223 1.22 17.04 -26.08
N GLU A 224 -0.11 16.92 -25.97
CA GLU A 224 -0.89 17.71 -25.03
C GLU A 224 -0.60 17.32 -23.59
N LYS A 225 -0.48 16.01 -23.31
CA LYS A 225 -0.09 15.50 -21.99
C LYS A 225 1.23 16.09 -21.55
N ARG A 226 2.25 16.06 -22.44
CA ARG A 226 3.58 16.59 -22.16
C ARG A 226 3.55 18.09 -21.87
N ALA A 227 2.90 18.87 -22.72
CA ALA A 227 2.78 20.31 -22.54
C ALA A 227 2.07 20.67 -21.23
N ALA A 228 0.96 19.98 -20.92
CA ALA A 228 0.22 20.18 -19.68
C ALA A 228 1.04 19.80 -18.43
N MET A 229 1.73 18.67 -18.46
CA MET A 229 2.60 18.19 -17.40
C MET A 229 3.73 19.19 -17.11
N GLN A 230 4.45 19.64 -18.15
CA GLN A 230 5.55 20.62 -17.99
C GLN A 230 5.05 21.95 -17.42
N THR A 231 3.91 22.43 -17.91
CA THR A 231 3.30 23.66 -17.40
C THR A 231 3.00 23.53 -15.92
N ARG A 232 2.33 22.45 -15.49
CA ARG A 232 1.97 22.23 -14.10
C ARG A 232 3.19 22.05 -13.20
N ALA A 233 4.21 21.32 -13.63
CA ALA A 233 5.45 21.15 -12.89
C ALA A 233 6.22 22.46 -12.74
N ARG A 234 6.23 23.33 -13.75
CA ARG A 234 6.88 24.64 -13.71
C ARG A 234 6.13 25.62 -12.79
N ASP A 235 4.80 25.68 -12.94
CA ASP A 235 3.95 26.61 -12.19
C ASP A 235 3.88 26.28 -10.70
N ALA A 236 4.24 25.05 -10.33
CA ALA A 236 4.26 24.60 -8.93
C ALA A 236 5.25 25.37 -8.05
N GLY A 237 6.33 25.90 -8.63
CA GLY A 237 7.35 26.66 -7.89
C GLY A 237 8.13 25.84 -6.84
N GLY A 238 8.17 24.51 -6.97
CA GLY A 238 8.85 23.61 -6.06
C GLY A 238 8.85 22.17 -6.55
N PRO A 239 9.23 21.19 -5.70
CA PRO A 239 9.31 19.79 -6.08
C PRO A 239 7.99 19.25 -6.65
N ALA A 240 8.07 18.48 -7.74
CA ALA A 240 6.93 17.93 -8.45
C ALA A 240 7.12 16.44 -8.76
N VAL A 241 6.03 15.68 -8.67
CA VAL A 241 5.98 14.26 -9.03
C VAL A 241 4.96 14.07 -10.14
N VAL A 242 5.36 13.38 -11.21
CA VAL A 242 4.49 13.02 -12.33
C VAL A 242 4.34 11.51 -12.38
N TYR A 243 3.11 11.04 -12.20
CA TYR A 243 2.79 9.61 -12.20
C TYR A 243 2.40 9.10 -13.58
N PHE A 244 2.97 7.95 -13.92
CA PHE A 244 2.66 7.17 -15.12
C PHE A 244 2.24 5.75 -14.70
N THR A 245 1.32 5.19 -15.44
CA THR A 245 0.89 3.80 -15.30
C THR A 245 1.89 2.86 -15.97
N LEU A 246 2.41 3.25 -17.14
CA LEU A 246 3.33 2.45 -17.94
C LEU A 246 4.77 2.98 -17.87
N ILE A 247 5.72 2.08 -17.59
CA ILE A 247 7.17 2.39 -17.63
C ILE A 247 7.58 2.82 -19.04
N GLN A 248 6.98 2.23 -20.07
CA GLN A 248 7.28 2.57 -21.47
C GLN A 248 6.91 4.02 -21.78
N THR A 249 5.73 4.48 -21.35
CA THR A 249 5.31 5.87 -21.53
C THR A 249 6.21 6.81 -20.73
N LEU A 250 6.52 6.47 -19.47
CA LEU A 250 7.46 7.25 -18.66
C LEU A 250 8.80 7.44 -19.36
N ARG A 251 9.39 6.38 -19.93
CA ARG A 251 10.68 6.42 -20.63
C ARG A 251 10.61 7.33 -21.87
N ARG A 252 9.54 7.20 -22.67
CA ARG A 252 9.31 8.03 -23.86
C ARG A 252 9.20 9.51 -23.49
N PHE A 253 8.48 9.86 -22.42
CA PHE A 253 8.39 11.23 -21.92
C PHE A 253 9.74 11.72 -21.37
N SER A 254 10.48 10.89 -20.66
CA SER A 254 11.84 11.23 -20.20
C SER A 254 12.79 11.54 -21.34
N GLU A 255 12.78 10.76 -22.42
CA GLU A 255 13.58 11.02 -23.63
C GLU A 255 13.25 12.38 -24.25
N SER A 256 11.96 12.69 -24.38
CA SER A 256 11.51 13.99 -24.89
C SER A 256 11.99 15.16 -24.02
N LEU A 257 11.82 15.05 -22.68
CA LEU A 257 12.27 16.08 -21.74
C LEU A 257 13.79 16.29 -21.77
N ARG A 258 14.56 15.21 -21.95
CA ARG A 258 16.03 15.31 -22.15
C ARG A 258 16.38 16.06 -23.42
N GLY A 259 15.66 15.80 -24.52
CA GLY A 259 15.80 16.57 -25.77
C GLY A 259 15.56 18.06 -25.59
N GLU A 260 14.61 18.41 -24.72
CA GLU A 260 14.27 19.79 -24.36
C GLU A 260 15.15 20.37 -23.24
N ARG A 261 16.09 19.59 -22.73
CA ARG A 261 17.00 19.95 -21.62
C ARG A 261 16.27 20.30 -20.31
N VAL A 262 15.12 19.67 -20.05
CA VAL A 262 14.38 19.79 -18.78
C VAL A 262 14.98 18.83 -17.76
N PRO A 263 15.58 19.31 -16.66
CA PRO A 263 16.17 18.47 -15.64
C PRO A 263 15.07 17.64 -14.94
N HIS A 264 15.28 16.33 -14.83
CA HIS A 264 14.37 15.42 -14.14
C HIS A 264 15.07 14.10 -13.79
N VAL A 265 14.49 13.37 -12.88
CA VAL A 265 14.87 11.99 -12.54
C VAL A 265 13.71 11.02 -12.78
N CYS A 266 14.03 9.73 -13.00
CA CYS A 266 13.02 8.71 -13.26
C CYS A 266 13.04 7.66 -12.15
N TYR A 267 11.84 7.24 -11.67
CA TYR A 267 11.69 6.19 -10.68
C TYR A 267 10.63 5.18 -11.11
N HIS A 268 11.01 3.91 -11.30
CA HIS A 268 10.09 2.84 -11.73
C HIS A 268 10.57 1.46 -11.26
N GLY A 269 9.71 0.45 -11.40
CA GLY A 269 9.95 -0.89 -10.91
C GLY A 269 11.16 -1.63 -11.52
N ASP A 270 11.57 -1.29 -12.76
CA ASP A 270 12.73 -1.90 -13.42
C ASP A 270 14.08 -1.37 -12.91
N LEU A 271 14.10 -0.32 -12.09
CA LEU A 271 15.35 0.14 -11.45
C LEU A 271 15.78 -0.85 -10.39
N ASP A 272 17.09 -1.08 -10.28
CA ASP A 272 17.64 -1.85 -9.18
C ASP A 272 17.54 -1.11 -7.84
N ALA A 273 17.80 -1.80 -6.72
CA ALA A 273 17.65 -1.24 -5.39
C ALA A 273 18.59 -0.03 -5.14
N ARG A 274 19.79 -0.04 -5.74
CA ARG A 274 20.77 1.06 -5.62
C ARG A 274 20.31 2.28 -6.39
N GLN A 275 19.86 2.08 -7.62
CA GLN A 275 19.33 3.16 -8.46
C GLN A 275 18.10 3.81 -7.82
N ARG A 276 17.15 2.98 -7.31
CA ARG A 276 15.97 3.49 -6.60
C ARG A 276 16.35 4.36 -5.41
N ARG A 277 17.30 3.89 -4.60
CA ARG A 277 17.79 4.64 -3.44
C ARG A 277 18.46 5.95 -3.85
N SER A 278 19.32 5.94 -4.86
CA SER A 278 19.99 7.14 -5.36
C SER A 278 19.00 8.21 -5.84
N VAL A 279 17.95 7.82 -6.59
CA VAL A 279 16.92 8.76 -7.05
C VAL A 279 16.10 9.31 -5.87
N GLN A 280 15.75 8.44 -4.92
CA GLN A 280 15.04 8.86 -3.72
C GLN A 280 15.84 9.83 -2.88
N ASP A 281 17.10 9.53 -2.61
CA ASP A 281 18.00 10.40 -1.84
C ASP A 281 18.19 11.76 -2.54
N ALA A 282 18.39 11.77 -3.86
CA ALA A 282 18.50 13.00 -4.64
C ALA A 282 17.26 13.90 -4.53
N PHE A 283 16.06 13.30 -4.64
CA PHE A 283 14.80 14.03 -4.50
C PHE A 283 14.56 14.53 -3.08
N MET A 284 14.86 13.72 -2.06
CA MET A 284 14.67 14.09 -0.66
C MET A 284 15.62 15.21 -0.21
N ASN A 285 16.84 15.25 -0.77
CA ASN A 285 17.88 16.23 -0.41
C ASN A 285 17.93 17.45 -1.32
N ASP A 286 16.91 17.65 -2.19
CA ASP A 286 16.85 18.78 -3.13
C ASP A 286 18.08 18.91 -4.03
N GLU A 287 18.64 17.77 -4.47
CA GLU A 287 19.79 17.79 -5.37
C GLU A 287 19.48 18.48 -6.71
N PRO A 288 20.42 19.21 -7.29
CA PRO A 288 20.21 19.88 -8.57
C PRO A 288 19.72 18.92 -9.66
N GLY A 289 18.60 19.25 -10.29
CA GLY A 289 17.98 18.44 -11.34
C GLY A 289 17.02 17.34 -10.87
N ALA A 290 16.86 17.15 -9.56
CA ALA A 290 15.95 16.16 -8.99
C ALA A 290 14.58 16.74 -8.53
N ALA A 291 14.32 18.03 -8.74
CA ALA A 291 13.07 18.66 -8.34
C ALA A 291 11.84 18.11 -9.10
N LEU A 292 12.02 17.56 -10.30
CA LEU A 292 10.98 16.88 -11.07
C LEU A 292 11.26 15.38 -11.12
N VAL A 293 10.30 14.58 -10.62
CA VAL A 293 10.36 13.12 -10.67
C VAL A 293 9.29 12.60 -11.62
N LEU A 294 9.70 11.84 -12.64
CA LEU A 294 8.79 11.00 -13.42
C LEU A 294 8.75 9.62 -12.78
N ALA A 295 7.57 9.18 -12.38
CA ALA A 295 7.44 7.98 -11.55
C ALA A 295 6.30 7.06 -11.99
N THR A 296 6.45 5.77 -11.70
CA THR A 296 5.30 4.87 -11.60
C THR A 296 4.84 4.79 -10.13
N ASN A 297 3.75 4.06 -9.84
CA ASN A 297 3.28 3.80 -8.48
C ASN A 297 4.35 3.19 -7.55
N ALA A 298 5.46 2.68 -8.10
CA ALA A 298 6.62 2.24 -7.31
C ALA A 298 7.28 3.40 -6.51
N PHE A 299 7.16 4.65 -6.99
CA PHE A 299 7.56 5.86 -6.27
C PHE A 299 6.40 6.31 -5.39
N GLY A 300 6.19 5.59 -4.35
CA GLY A 300 5.01 5.82 -3.56
C GLY A 300 5.31 5.64 -2.09
N MET A 301 5.30 4.43 -1.67
CA MET A 301 5.42 4.05 -0.29
C MET A 301 6.83 4.36 0.26
N GLY A 302 6.90 5.18 1.33
CA GLY A 302 8.17 5.58 1.96
C GLY A 302 8.71 6.95 1.54
N ILE A 303 8.04 7.68 0.64
CA ILE A 303 8.43 9.07 0.32
C ILE A 303 7.73 10.01 1.31
N ASP A 304 8.51 10.64 2.19
CA ASP A 304 8.00 11.57 3.20
C ASP A 304 8.60 12.98 3.04
N LYS A 305 8.62 13.49 1.80
CA LYS A 305 9.03 14.86 1.48
C LYS A 305 7.87 15.80 1.77
N PRO A 306 8.03 16.79 2.69
CA PRO A 306 6.92 17.63 3.15
C PRO A 306 6.47 18.66 2.12
N ASP A 307 7.34 19.09 1.24
CA ASP A 307 7.23 20.27 0.40
C ASP A 307 6.97 19.97 -1.08
N ILE A 308 6.40 18.82 -1.41
CA ILE A 308 5.98 18.53 -2.80
C ILE A 308 4.85 19.51 -3.18
N ARG A 309 5.10 20.34 -4.20
CA ARG A 309 4.19 21.41 -4.63
C ARG A 309 3.23 20.97 -5.74
N ALA A 310 3.60 19.98 -6.54
CA ALA A 310 2.70 19.42 -7.55
C ALA A 310 2.74 17.90 -7.59
N VAL A 311 1.58 17.30 -7.75
CA VAL A 311 1.40 15.91 -8.17
C VAL A 311 0.58 15.90 -9.45
N VAL A 312 1.14 15.34 -10.52
CA VAL A 312 0.48 15.26 -11.81
C VAL A 312 0.33 13.79 -12.20
N HIS A 313 -0.86 13.38 -12.58
CA HIS A 313 -1.09 12.08 -13.20
C HIS A 313 -1.12 12.26 -14.71
N ALA A 314 -0.06 11.81 -15.40
CA ALA A 314 0.04 11.86 -16.86
C ALA A 314 -0.77 10.74 -17.53
N GLU A 315 -1.05 9.66 -16.80
CA GLU A 315 -1.95 8.58 -17.20
C GLU A 315 -2.92 8.29 -16.04
N LEU A 316 -4.09 7.75 -16.36
CA LEU A 316 -5.09 7.38 -15.36
C LEU A 316 -4.53 6.41 -14.33
N PRO A 317 -4.65 6.66 -13.02
CA PRO A 317 -4.35 5.67 -11.99
C PRO A 317 -5.37 4.52 -12.01
N GLY A 318 -5.07 3.42 -11.32
CA GLY A 318 -5.91 2.22 -11.32
C GLY A 318 -7.24 2.37 -10.58
N SER A 319 -7.36 3.36 -9.69
CA SER A 319 -8.56 3.60 -8.89
C SER A 319 -8.51 4.96 -8.18
N LEU A 320 -9.63 5.39 -7.60
CA LEU A 320 -9.69 6.58 -6.74
C LEU A 320 -8.86 6.44 -5.46
N GLU A 321 -8.72 5.22 -4.94
CA GLU A 321 -7.90 4.93 -3.78
C GLU A 321 -6.41 5.16 -4.08
N ALA A 322 -5.93 4.65 -5.22
CA ALA A 322 -4.56 4.89 -5.69
C ALA A 322 -4.33 6.39 -5.92
N TYR A 323 -5.27 7.05 -6.61
CA TYR A 323 -5.23 8.50 -6.82
C TYR A 323 -5.14 9.28 -5.50
N ALA A 324 -6.01 8.99 -4.55
CA ALA A 324 -6.04 9.66 -3.23
C ALA A 324 -4.73 9.45 -2.45
N GLN A 325 -4.14 8.27 -2.54
CA GLN A 325 -2.87 7.95 -1.89
C GLN A 325 -1.70 8.73 -2.54
N GLU A 326 -1.70 8.85 -3.86
CA GLU A 326 -0.66 9.54 -4.61
C GLU A 326 -0.73 11.06 -4.45
N ILE A 327 -1.91 11.67 -4.54
CA ILE A 327 -2.09 13.11 -4.26
C ILE A 327 -1.82 13.46 -2.79
N GLY A 328 -2.03 12.50 -1.87
CA GLY A 328 -1.73 12.65 -0.45
C GLY A 328 -0.25 12.94 -0.12
N ARG A 329 0.64 12.86 -1.11
CA ARG A 329 2.07 13.21 -0.99
C ARG A 329 2.32 14.70 -1.09
N ALA A 330 1.45 15.44 -1.80
CA ALA A 330 1.59 16.88 -1.98
C ALA A 330 1.35 17.63 -0.67
N GLY A 331 2.10 18.69 -0.43
CA GLY A 331 1.86 19.69 0.61
C GLY A 331 1.69 19.15 2.03
N ARG A 332 2.51 18.19 2.46
CA ARG A 332 2.44 17.65 3.84
C ARG A 332 2.80 18.66 4.91
N ASP A 333 3.51 19.69 4.54
CA ASP A 333 3.81 20.87 5.37
C ASP A 333 2.61 21.82 5.56
N GLY A 334 1.47 21.54 4.93
CA GLY A 334 0.27 22.37 4.99
C GLY A 334 0.25 23.53 3.99
N GLN A 335 1.31 23.73 3.21
CA GLN A 335 1.37 24.78 2.20
C GLN A 335 0.52 24.41 0.96
N PRO A 336 0.00 25.42 0.23
CA PRO A 336 -0.75 25.18 -0.99
C PRO A 336 0.02 24.31 -2.00
N SER A 337 -0.67 23.33 -2.56
CA SER A 337 -0.11 22.41 -3.55
C SER A 337 -1.17 22.00 -4.57
N THR A 338 -0.75 21.70 -5.79
CA THR A 338 -1.66 21.35 -6.89
C THR A 338 -1.61 19.87 -7.20
N CYS A 339 -2.77 19.28 -7.44
CA CYS A 339 -2.91 17.89 -7.88
C CYS A 339 -3.73 17.87 -9.18
N THR A 340 -3.08 17.56 -10.29
CA THR A 340 -3.72 17.58 -11.61
C THR A 340 -3.77 16.18 -12.20
N LEU A 341 -4.94 15.72 -12.58
CA LEU A 341 -5.13 14.50 -13.36
C LEU A 341 -5.34 14.88 -14.82
N LEU A 342 -4.45 14.43 -15.69
CA LEU A 342 -4.57 14.57 -17.13
C LEU A 342 -5.41 13.39 -17.65
N TYR A 343 -6.62 13.67 -18.06
CA TYR A 343 -7.55 12.66 -18.54
C TYR A 343 -7.48 12.51 -20.06
N ASP A 344 -7.04 11.35 -20.49
CA ASP A 344 -7.13 10.89 -21.87
C ASP A 344 -7.96 9.60 -21.90
N GLU A 345 -9.01 9.55 -22.70
CA GLU A 345 -9.87 8.38 -22.81
C GLU A 345 -9.10 7.12 -23.25
N ALA A 346 -8.03 7.29 -24.02
CA ALA A 346 -7.16 6.20 -24.46
C ALA A 346 -6.49 5.46 -23.27
N ASP A 347 -6.28 6.13 -22.13
CA ASP A 347 -5.69 5.52 -20.94
C ASP A 347 -6.62 4.50 -20.28
N LEU A 348 -7.94 4.62 -20.51
CA LEU A 348 -8.92 3.68 -19.95
C LEU A 348 -8.66 2.25 -20.44
N ALA A 349 -8.27 2.10 -21.72
CA ALA A 349 -7.95 0.80 -22.28
C ALA A 349 -6.75 0.13 -21.57
N ILE A 350 -5.80 0.92 -21.07
CA ILE A 350 -4.66 0.43 -20.28
C ILE A 350 -5.17 -0.16 -18.95
N GLN A 351 -6.03 0.57 -18.24
CA GLN A 351 -6.58 0.15 -16.96
C GLN A 351 -7.50 -1.07 -17.11
N MET A 352 -8.33 -1.12 -18.14
CA MET A 352 -9.17 -2.28 -18.43
C MET A 352 -8.35 -3.54 -18.64
N ARG A 353 -7.24 -3.43 -19.39
CA ARG A 353 -6.31 -4.56 -19.60
C ARG A 353 -5.64 -5.01 -18.29
N PHE A 354 -5.26 -4.08 -17.42
CA PHE A 354 -4.70 -4.43 -16.11
C PHE A 354 -5.71 -5.13 -15.22
N LEU A 355 -6.99 -4.74 -15.28
CA LEU A 355 -8.06 -5.44 -14.56
C LEU A 355 -8.22 -6.88 -15.05
N GLU A 356 -8.20 -7.10 -16.37
CA GLU A 356 -8.24 -8.46 -16.94
C GLU A 356 -7.05 -9.32 -16.46
N TRP A 357 -5.86 -8.74 -16.44
CA TRP A 357 -4.66 -9.47 -15.99
C TRP A 357 -4.67 -9.76 -14.48
N ALA A 358 -5.24 -8.87 -13.68
CA ALA A 358 -5.33 -9.04 -12.25
C ALA A 358 -6.44 -10.02 -11.81
N HIS A 359 -7.38 -10.37 -12.70
CA HIS A 359 -8.55 -11.20 -12.39
C HIS A 359 -8.73 -12.33 -13.39
N PRO A 360 -7.84 -13.36 -13.40
CA PRO A 360 -8.06 -14.56 -14.20
C PRO A 360 -9.41 -15.22 -13.82
N ASP A 361 -10.11 -15.76 -14.80
CA ASP A 361 -11.38 -16.46 -14.59
C ASP A 361 -11.17 -17.93 -14.14
N ALA A 362 -12.26 -18.61 -13.82
CA ALA A 362 -12.22 -19.99 -13.35
C ALA A 362 -11.65 -20.94 -14.41
N GLU A 363 -11.97 -20.72 -15.69
CA GLU A 363 -11.46 -21.55 -16.80
C GLU A 363 -9.93 -21.42 -16.91
N PHE A 364 -9.39 -20.21 -16.71
CA PHE A 364 -7.94 -19.99 -16.70
C PHE A 364 -7.26 -20.79 -15.56
N TYR A 365 -7.84 -20.80 -14.35
CA TYR A 365 -7.30 -21.56 -13.22
C TYR A 365 -7.42 -23.06 -13.43
N GLU A 366 -8.51 -23.58 -14.00
CA GLU A 366 -8.68 -24.99 -14.31
C GLU A 366 -7.64 -25.46 -15.35
N ARG A 367 -7.43 -24.69 -16.40
CA ARG A 367 -6.43 -24.98 -17.42
C ARG A 367 -5.02 -24.92 -16.87
N LEU A 368 -4.70 -23.91 -16.04
CA LEU A 368 -3.42 -23.81 -15.38
C LEU A 368 -3.16 -25.02 -14.49
N HIS A 369 -4.12 -25.38 -13.63
CA HIS A 369 -4.02 -26.54 -12.76
C HIS A 369 -3.81 -27.85 -13.55
N HIS A 370 -4.54 -28.03 -14.64
CA HIS A 370 -4.38 -29.17 -15.53
C HIS A 370 -2.95 -29.28 -16.09
N HIS A 371 -2.36 -28.19 -16.56
CA HIS A 371 -0.97 -28.19 -17.03
C HIS A 371 0.04 -28.45 -15.91
N LEU A 372 -0.19 -27.91 -14.71
CA LEU A 372 0.68 -28.17 -13.56
C LEU A 372 0.66 -29.65 -13.14
N GLU A 373 -0.49 -30.33 -13.30
CA GLU A 373 -0.67 -31.75 -12.97
C GLU A 373 -0.08 -32.69 -14.02
N HIS A 374 -0.22 -32.37 -15.32
CA HIS A 374 0.08 -33.32 -16.40
C HIS A 374 1.36 -32.99 -17.18
N ASP A 375 1.83 -31.76 -17.17
CA ASP A 375 2.94 -31.26 -17.95
C ASP A 375 4.15 -30.78 -17.11
N ALA A 376 4.24 -31.20 -15.83
CA ALA A 376 5.23 -30.68 -14.88
C ALA A 376 6.68 -30.81 -15.38
N GLU A 377 7.05 -31.96 -15.99
CA GLU A 377 8.38 -32.16 -16.56
C GLU A 377 8.68 -31.20 -17.71
N ARG A 378 7.67 -30.92 -18.51
CA ARG A 378 7.79 -30.01 -19.65
C ARG A 378 7.91 -28.56 -19.21
N ILE A 379 7.13 -28.17 -18.20
CA ILE A 379 7.23 -26.84 -17.57
C ILE A 379 8.63 -26.63 -16.98
N ALA A 380 9.18 -27.64 -16.32
CA ALA A 380 10.53 -27.57 -15.76
C ALA A 380 11.62 -27.46 -16.86
N ALA A 381 11.40 -28.07 -18.04
CA ALA A 381 12.34 -28.06 -19.14
C ALA A 381 12.25 -26.82 -20.04
N GLU A 382 11.05 -26.34 -20.31
CA GLU A 382 10.78 -25.24 -21.27
C GLU A 382 10.44 -23.89 -20.58
N GLY A 383 10.32 -23.88 -19.24
CA GLY A 383 10.07 -22.69 -18.44
C GLY A 383 8.63 -22.17 -18.50
N LEU A 384 8.40 -21.03 -17.85
CA LEU A 384 7.08 -20.37 -17.79
C LEU A 384 6.61 -19.83 -19.15
N ASP A 385 7.50 -19.58 -20.09
CA ASP A 385 7.12 -19.05 -21.40
C ASP A 385 6.31 -20.08 -22.20
N TRP A 386 6.67 -21.36 -22.11
CA TRP A 386 5.85 -22.45 -22.66
C TRP A 386 4.45 -22.49 -22.04
N LEU A 387 4.36 -22.36 -20.72
CA LEU A 387 3.08 -22.35 -19.99
C LEU A 387 2.21 -21.15 -20.37
N ARG A 388 2.81 -19.95 -20.54
CA ARG A 388 2.12 -18.76 -21.06
C ARG A 388 1.55 -18.99 -22.44
N GLU A 389 2.31 -19.65 -23.34
CA GLU A 389 1.83 -19.97 -24.67
C GLU A 389 0.63 -20.91 -24.65
N LYS A 390 0.67 -21.97 -23.82
CA LYS A 390 -0.42 -22.96 -23.68
C LYS A 390 -1.68 -22.39 -23.09
N LEU A 391 -1.56 -21.45 -22.15
CA LEU A 391 -2.69 -20.76 -21.56
C LEU A 391 -3.28 -19.68 -22.47
N HIS A 392 -2.79 -19.56 -23.70
CA HIS A 392 -3.18 -18.51 -24.66
C HIS A 392 -3.09 -17.09 -24.07
N ALA A 393 -2.15 -16.85 -23.19
CA ALA A 393 -1.78 -15.53 -22.76
C ALA A 393 -1.12 -14.74 -23.94
N LYS A 394 -1.71 -14.86 -25.15
CA LYS A 394 -1.17 -14.44 -26.45
C LYS A 394 -1.09 -12.93 -26.64
N GLN A 395 -1.45 -12.14 -25.68
CA GLN A 395 -1.47 -10.69 -25.87
C GLN A 395 -0.19 -9.99 -25.37
N GLY A 396 0.96 -10.61 -25.64
CA GLY A 396 2.25 -9.93 -25.54
C GLY A 396 3.02 -10.24 -24.25
N ARG A 397 4.30 -9.91 -24.26
CA ARG A 397 5.31 -10.05 -23.17
C ARG A 397 4.91 -9.41 -21.82
N HIS A 398 3.72 -8.80 -21.71
CA HIS A 398 3.26 -8.07 -20.55
C HIS A 398 2.02 -8.66 -19.88
N ASP A 399 1.47 -9.78 -20.39
CA ASP A 399 0.33 -10.45 -19.75
C ASP A 399 0.75 -11.09 -18.43
N ARG A 400 0.24 -10.56 -17.32
CA ARG A 400 0.56 -11.00 -15.96
C ARG A 400 -0.45 -11.95 -15.37
N ARG A 401 -1.41 -12.46 -16.14
CA ARG A 401 -2.41 -13.43 -15.63
C ARG A 401 -1.77 -14.65 -15.01
N LEU A 402 -0.73 -15.20 -15.64
CA LEU A 402 -0.03 -16.36 -15.11
C LEU A 402 0.63 -16.04 -13.76
N ASP A 403 1.35 -14.91 -13.66
CA ASP A 403 2.02 -14.51 -12.43
C ASP A 403 1.01 -14.29 -11.29
N THR A 404 -0.12 -13.65 -11.60
CA THR A 404 -1.24 -13.47 -10.66
C THR A 404 -1.83 -14.80 -10.23
N ALA A 405 -2.07 -15.70 -11.19
CA ALA A 405 -2.65 -17.01 -10.91
C ALA A 405 -1.74 -17.88 -10.05
N LEU A 406 -0.43 -17.95 -10.37
CA LEU A 406 0.55 -18.71 -9.57
C LEU A 406 0.62 -18.17 -8.14
N GLY A 407 0.62 -16.86 -7.95
CA GLY A 407 0.59 -16.25 -6.62
C GLY A 407 -0.69 -16.59 -5.83
N LEU A 408 -1.84 -16.72 -6.51
CA LEU A 408 -3.09 -17.13 -5.87
C LEU A 408 -3.13 -18.64 -5.59
N LEU A 409 -2.56 -19.48 -6.46
CA LEU A 409 -2.42 -20.91 -6.18
C LEU A 409 -1.51 -21.17 -4.97
N GLU A 410 -0.38 -20.46 -4.88
CA GLU A 410 0.52 -20.50 -3.71
C GLU A 410 -0.23 -20.09 -2.44
N ARG A 411 -0.96 -19.00 -2.49
CA ARG A 411 -1.74 -18.47 -1.36
C ARG A 411 -2.81 -19.45 -0.86
N HIS A 412 -3.52 -20.07 -1.77
CA HIS A 412 -4.59 -21.01 -1.43
C HIS A 412 -4.08 -22.42 -1.09
N GLY A 413 -2.75 -22.63 -1.10
CA GLY A 413 -2.14 -23.91 -0.77
C GLY A 413 -2.33 -24.97 -1.85
N THR A 414 -2.68 -24.59 -3.07
CA THR A 414 -2.72 -25.49 -4.24
C THR A 414 -1.29 -25.84 -4.70
N LEU A 415 -0.36 -24.86 -4.65
CA LEU A 415 1.06 -25.12 -4.80
C LEU A 415 1.67 -25.53 -3.47
N ALA A 416 2.68 -26.40 -3.50
CA ALA A 416 3.42 -26.81 -2.32
C ALA A 416 4.27 -25.65 -1.73
N PRO A 417 4.63 -25.69 -0.44
CA PRO A 417 5.38 -24.60 0.22
C PRO A 417 6.79 -24.36 -0.32
N ASP A 418 7.35 -25.32 -1.04
CA ASP A 418 8.66 -25.28 -1.70
C ASP A 418 8.57 -24.86 -3.18
N ALA A 419 7.37 -24.55 -3.69
CA ALA A 419 7.21 -24.05 -5.03
C ALA A 419 7.99 -22.75 -5.24
N ASP A 420 8.74 -22.68 -6.34
CA ASP A 420 9.43 -21.47 -6.80
C ASP A 420 9.15 -21.21 -8.29
N TRP A 421 8.44 -20.13 -8.55
CA TRP A 421 8.09 -19.66 -9.89
C TRP A 421 8.72 -18.31 -10.23
N ARG A 422 9.60 -17.81 -9.35
CA ARG A 422 10.26 -16.51 -9.51
C ARG A 422 11.44 -16.59 -10.47
N ASP A 423 11.98 -17.81 -10.69
CA ASP A 423 12.87 -18.10 -11.81
C ASP A 423 12.02 -18.61 -13.00
N PRO A 424 11.77 -17.77 -14.02
CA PRO A 424 10.91 -18.15 -15.14
C PRO A 424 11.52 -19.21 -16.06
N ASP A 425 12.85 -19.36 -16.05
CA ASP A 425 13.57 -20.31 -16.90
C ASP A 425 13.62 -21.72 -16.26
N HIS A 426 13.60 -21.78 -14.92
CA HIS A 426 13.67 -23.03 -14.16
C HIS A 426 12.61 -23.08 -13.05
N PRO A 427 11.31 -23.00 -13.38
CA PRO A 427 10.25 -23.00 -12.38
C PRO A 427 10.11 -24.36 -11.71
N HIS A 428 9.94 -24.36 -10.39
CA HIS A 428 9.57 -25.52 -9.60
C HIS A 428 8.16 -25.35 -9.06
N LEU A 429 7.18 -26.08 -9.60
CA LEU A 429 5.75 -25.88 -9.36
C LEU A 429 5.03 -27.15 -8.87
N PRO A 430 5.48 -27.77 -7.76
CA PRO A 430 4.81 -28.96 -7.23
C PRO A 430 3.41 -28.58 -6.69
N LEU A 431 2.43 -29.42 -7.01
CA LEU A 431 1.09 -29.31 -6.44
C LEU A 431 1.04 -29.93 -5.04
N ALA A 432 0.38 -29.27 -4.11
CA ALA A 432 0.08 -29.79 -2.77
C ALA A 432 -1.31 -30.44 -2.70
N GLY A 433 -2.15 -30.20 -3.69
CA GLY A 433 -3.51 -30.74 -3.74
C GLY A 433 -4.33 -30.17 -4.90
N ASP A 434 -5.63 -30.42 -4.83
CA ASP A 434 -6.59 -29.95 -5.83
C ASP A 434 -6.67 -28.41 -5.89
N LEU A 435 -7.16 -27.90 -7.03
CA LEU A 435 -7.47 -26.49 -7.19
C LEU A 435 -8.47 -26.04 -6.12
N ALA A 436 -8.08 -25.01 -5.38
CA ALA A 436 -8.88 -24.50 -4.26
C ALA A 436 -10.31 -24.10 -4.70
N PRO A 437 -11.36 -24.44 -3.92
CA PRO A 437 -12.74 -24.13 -4.27
C PRO A 437 -12.99 -22.64 -4.57
N ALA A 438 -12.24 -21.74 -3.92
CA ALA A 438 -12.32 -20.31 -4.14
C ALA A 438 -11.89 -19.87 -5.55
N LEU A 439 -11.01 -20.63 -6.21
CA LEU A 439 -10.51 -20.39 -7.56
C LEU A 439 -11.31 -21.12 -8.65
N ARG A 440 -12.17 -22.08 -8.25
CA ARG A 440 -13.15 -22.74 -9.14
C ARG A 440 -14.49 -22.01 -9.21
N ASN A 441 -14.76 -21.10 -8.27
CA ASN A 441 -16.06 -20.44 -8.19
C ASN A 441 -16.13 -19.26 -9.16
N ALA A 442 -16.71 -19.51 -10.34
CA ALA A 442 -16.85 -18.52 -11.41
C ALA A 442 -17.63 -17.28 -10.97
N ASP A 443 -18.72 -17.43 -10.20
CA ASP A 443 -19.52 -16.29 -9.72
C ASP A 443 -18.72 -15.38 -8.80
N ARG A 444 -17.94 -15.99 -7.90
CA ARG A 444 -17.05 -15.23 -6.99
C ARG A 444 -16.00 -14.45 -7.75
N LEU A 445 -15.33 -15.07 -8.72
CA LEU A 445 -14.30 -14.42 -9.53
C LEU A 445 -14.89 -13.31 -10.41
N ALA A 446 -16.05 -13.55 -11.02
CA ALA A 446 -16.78 -12.54 -11.78
C ALA A 446 -17.20 -11.34 -10.90
N GLU A 447 -17.65 -11.57 -9.66
CA GLU A 447 -17.99 -10.48 -8.74
C GLU A 447 -16.75 -9.69 -8.32
N GLN A 448 -15.58 -10.34 -8.17
CA GLN A 448 -14.30 -9.64 -7.91
C GLN A 448 -13.95 -8.70 -9.06
N LEU A 449 -13.98 -9.19 -10.30
CA LEU A 449 -13.74 -8.37 -11.48
C LEU A 449 -14.73 -7.21 -11.57
N LYS A 450 -16.03 -7.48 -11.37
CA LYS A 450 -17.08 -6.46 -11.40
C LYS A 450 -16.85 -5.35 -10.37
N ARG A 451 -16.40 -5.69 -9.17
CA ARG A 451 -16.04 -4.68 -8.15
C ARG A 451 -14.83 -3.84 -8.56
N ALA A 452 -13.82 -4.48 -9.16
CA ALA A 452 -12.66 -3.75 -9.67
C ALA A 452 -13.07 -2.80 -10.81
N GLN A 453 -13.96 -3.23 -11.70
CA GLN A 453 -14.55 -2.37 -12.75
C GLN A 453 -15.34 -1.19 -12.16
N ARG A 454 -16.13 -1.41 -11.09
CA ARG A 454 -16.86 -0.31 -10.41
C ARG A 454 -15.91 0.74 -9.83
N ARG A 455 -14.75 0.33 -9.29
CA ARG A 455 -13.73 1.29 -8.80
C ARG A 455 -13.14 2.13 -9.94
N LEU A 456 -12.83 1.48 -11.06
CA LEU A 456 -12.37 2.21 -12.25
C LEU A 456 -13.47 3.15 -12.78
N TYR A 457 -14.72 2.71 -12.79
CA TYR A 457 -15.85 3.54 -13.18
C TYR A 457 -16.02 4.76 -12.26
N ALA A 458 -15.85 4.60 -10.94
CA ALA A 458 -15.88 5.72 -9.99
C ALA A 458 -14.77 6.76 -10.29
N LEU A 459 -13.59 6.31 -10.73
CA LEU A 459 -12.54 7.23 -11.19
C LEU A 459 -12.96 8.00 -12.45
N VAL A 460 -13.61 7.34 -13.41
CA VAL A 460 -14.15 8.01 -14.61
C VAL A 460 -15.23 9.03 -14.22
N GLN A 461 -16.13 8.69 -13.31
CA GLN A 461 -17.12 9.65 -12.79
C GLN A 461 -16.43 10.85 -12.13
N TYR A 462 -15.36 10.63 -11.37
CA TYR A 462 -14.56 11.72 -10.79
C TYR A 462 -13.96 12.63 -11.87
N THR A 463 -13.46 12.08 -12.99
CA THR A 463 -12.89 12.91 -14.06
C THR A 463 -13.95 13.78 -14.76
N GLN A 464 -15.19 13.32 -14.82
CA GLN A 464 -16.31 14.00 -15.46
C GLN A 464 -17.10 14.90 -14.50
N HIS A 465 -16.79 14.86 -13.19
CA HIS A 465 -17.52 15.64 -12.19
C HIS A 465 -17.28 17.13 -12.36
N GLY A 466 -18.36 17.91 -12.47
CA GLY A 466 -18.32 19.37 -12.62
C GLY A 466 -18.26 20.17 -11.32
N GLY A 467 -18.51 19.52 -10.17
CA GLY A 467 -18.54 20.16 -8.85
C GLY A 467 -17.20 20.09 -8.11
N ASP A 468 -17.25 20.29 -6.78
CA ASP A 468 -16.08 20.22 -5.91
C ASP A 468 -15.53 18.79 -5.83
N ARG A 469 -14.32 18.60 -6.31
CA ARG A 469 -13.63 17.32 -6.36
C ARG A 469 -13.22 16.78 -4.98
N ALA A 470 -12.98 17.66 -4.02
CA ALA A 470 -12.70 17.27 -2.65
C ALA A 470 -13.95 16.69 -1.97
N VAL A 471 -15.12 17.28 -2.24
CA VAL A 471 -16.40 16.74 -1.80
C VAL A 471 -16.66 15.36 -2.42
N PHE A 472 -16.45 15.21 -3.73
CA PHE A 472 -16.60 13.92 -4.41
C PHE A 472 -15.75 12.81 -3.76
N LEU A 473 -14.45 13.07 -3.53
CA LEU A 473 -13.56 12.12 -2.87
C LEU A 473 -14.06 11.76 -1.45
N ASN A 474 -14.45 12.75 -0.66
CA ASN A 474 -14.96 12.49 0.69
C ASN A 474 -16.24 11.64 0.67
N GLU A 475 -17.18 11.94 -0.23
CA GLU A 475 -18.40 11.13 -0.38
C GLU A 475 -18.10 9.69 -0.78
N TYR A 476 -17.20 9.49 -1.74
CA TYR A 476 -16.77 8.16 -2.17
C TYR A 476 -16.23 7.32 -1.00
N PHE A 477 -15.32 7.87 -0.19
CA PHE A 477 -14.73 7.16 0.94
C PHE A 477 -15.68 7.01 2.14
N HIS A 478 -16.75 7.82 2.22
CA HIS A 478 -17.82 7.63 3.19
C HIS A 478 -18.92 6.66 2.70
N GLY A 479 -18.79 6.10 1.49
CA GLY A 479 -19.81 5.21 0.90
C GLY A 479 -21.09 5.90 0.50
N ARG A 480 -21.06 7.20 0.36
CA ARG A 480 -22.17 7.96 -0.23
C ARG A 480 -21.98 7.92 -1.75
N THR A 481 -23.04 7.61 -2.49
CA THR A 481 -22.98 7.78 -3.94
C THR A 481 -22.77 9.26 -4.20
N PRO A 482 -21.64 9.69 -4.82
CA PRO A 482 -21.47 11.08 -5.16
C PRO A 482 -22.68 11.50 -5.99
N SER A 483 -23.31 12.60 -5.61
CA SER A 483 -24.49 13.08 -6.31
C SER A 483 -24.14 13.27 -7.78
N ALA A 484 -24.78 12.46 -8.63
CA ALA A 484 -24.65 12.59 -10.06
C ALA A 484 -25.18 13.98 -10.43
N LEU A 485 -24.29 14.81 -10.95
CA LEU A 485 -24.57 16.03 -11.70
C LEU A 485 -25.43 17.08 -10.95
N GLY A 486 -24.74 18.03 -10.28
CA GLY A 486 -25.25 19.38 -10.18
C GLY A 486 -24.85 20.15 -11.43
#